data_eabcebf37be229ae4ccf5fbf13e2ab40
#
_entry.id   eabcebf37be229ae4ccf5fbf13e2ab40
#
_cell.length_a   1.000
_cell.length_b   1.000
_cell.length_c   1.000
_cell.angle_alpha   90.00
_cell.angle_beta   90.00
_cell.angle_gamma   90.00
#
_symmetry.space_group_name_H-M   'P 1'
#
loop_
_entity.id
_entity.type
_entity.pdbx_description
1 polymer ?
#
loop_
_entity_poly.entity_id
_entity_poly.type
_entity_poly.pdbx_seq_one_letter_code
_entity_poly.pdbx_strand_id
1 'polypeptide(L)'
;VRYIDNLAINGITLNGYYYFDENGRLVTEPGIHSLEMDCYEMNFDGSYYFGGVNGALLQESTVTDDGFIVDDTGKIVNMDDLGMDNLKPQLEKMLSDYQGTWSVYVKDLNEEKEILINDTSLYSASLIKAFVMAKTYKDMEQVKADEAKKLNTADTKTVDVKLNDLLWNMITVSDNESCNELVKLQTDSLDFKKGAEDINKYLEKEGYTETSVQHTLHPAASVQESLGGRNMTSVKDCGTLLEKIYKGECVSK
;
A
#
# COMPACT_ATOMS: atom_id res chain seq x y z
N VAL A 1 -10.43 -33.19 -17.17
CA VAL A 1 -9.72 -33.22 -15.87
C VAL A 1 -9.72 -34.62 -15.32
N ARG A 2 -8.69 -35.01 -14.60
CA ARG A 2 -8.64 -36.25 -13.84
C ARG A 2 -8.01 -36.00 -12.47
N TYR A 3 -8.53 -36.66 -11.46
CA TYR A 3 -7.86 -36.75 -10.17
C TYR A 3 -6.88 -37.92 -10.19
N ILE A 4 -5.66 -37.68 -9.74
CA ILE A 4 -4.56 -38.68 -9.66
C ILE A 4 -4.12 -38.76 -8.20
N ASP A 5 -4.13 -39.98 -7.65
CA ASP A 5 -3.69 -40.24 -6.29
C ASP A 5 -2.30 -40.89 -6.30
N ASN A 6 -1.31 -40.13 -5.86
CA ASN A 6 0.08 -40.59 -5.61
C ASN A 6 0.71 -41.47 -6.72
N LEU A 7 0.52 -41.09 -7.99
CA LEU A 7 1.10 -41.82 -9.12
C LEU A 7 2.55 -41.37 -9.37
N ALA A 8 3.51 -42.28 -9.21
CA ALA A 8 4.90 -42.04 -9.54
C ALA A 8 5.23 -42.46 -10.98
N ILE A 9 5.65 -41.51 -11.82
CA ILE A 9 6.09 -41.77 -13.21
C ILE A 9 7.39 -41.02 -13.45
N ASN A 10 8.45 -41.73 -13.92
CA ASN A 10 9.72 -41.14 -14.31
C ASN A 10 10.35 -40.21 -13.25
N GLY A 11 10.18 -40.53 -11.97
CA GLY A 11 10.73 -39.72 -10.87
C GLY A 11 9.87 -38.51 -10.48
N ILE A 12 8.70 -38.36 -11.07
CA ILE A 12 7.70 -37.33 -10.73
C ILE A 12 6.53 -38.01 -10.03
N THR A 13 6.08 -37.47 -8.92
CA THR A 13 4.83 -37.90 -8.25
C THR A 13 3.72 -36.95 -8.60
N LEU A 14 2.64 -37.47 -9.18
CA LEU A 14 1.40 -36.75 -9.45
C LEU A 14 0.41 -37.01 -8.31
N ASN A 15 -0.16 -35.94 -7.75
CA ASN A 15 -1.19 -36.00 -6.73
C ASN A 15 -2.08 -34.76 -6.84
N GLY A 16 -3.38 -34.97 -7.07
CA GLY A 16 -4.35 -33.88 -7.25
C GLY A 16 -5.09 -33.92 -8.59
N TYR A 17 -5.67 -32.80 -8.97
CA TYR A 17 -6.40 -32.67 -10.24
C TYR A 17 -5.47 -32.18 -11.34
N TYR A 18 -5.58 -32.81 -12.52
CA TYR A 18 -4.75 -32.52 -13.69
C TYR A 18 -5.60 -32.37 -14.95
N TYR A 19 -5.23 -31.42 -15.80
CA TYR A 19 -5.84 -31.23 -17.10
C TYR A 19 -5.12 -32.06 -18.17
N PHE A 20 -5.89 -32.69 -19.05
CA PHE A 20 -5.42 -33.46 -20.21
C PHE A 20 -6.03 -32.88 -21.47
N ASP A 21 -5.21 -32.73 -22.51
CA ASP A 21 -5.66 -32.27 -23.81
C ASP A 21 -6.61 -33.28 -24.50
N GLU A 22 -7.12 -32.95 -25.66
CA GLU A 22 -8.01 -33.79 -26.47
C GLU A 22 -7.37 -35.12 -26.92
N ASN A 23 -6.03 -35.20 -26.92
CA ASN A 23 -5.25 -36.39 -27.24
C ASN A 23 -4.91 -37.21 -25.98
N GLY A 24 -5.40 -36.83 -24.81
CA GLY A 24 -5.14 -37.48 -23.54
C GLY A 24 -3.73 -37.24 -22.99
N ARG A 25 -3.03 -36.17 -23.41
CA ARG A 25 -1.72 -35.80 -22.90
C ARG A 25 -1.88 -34.85 -21.73
N LEU A 26 -1.08 -35.10 -20.68
CA LEU A 26 -1.00 -34.21 -19.55
C LEU A 26 -0.47 -32.83 -19.97
N VAL A 27 -1.21 -31.79 -19.65
CA VAL A 27 -0.79 -30.40 -19.84
C VAL A 27 -0.08 -29.93 -18.58
N THR A 28 1.18 -29.59 -18.69
CA THR A 28 2.03 -29.14 -17.57
C THR A 28 2.30 -27.65 -17.59
N GLU A 29 2.10 -27.00 -18.73
CA GLU A 29 2.23 -25.53 -18.87
C GLU A 29 1.09 -24.85 -18.10
N PRO A 30 1.40 -23.80 -17.29
CA PRO A 30 0.39 -23.05 -16.59
C PRO A 30 -0.67 -22.47 -17.51
N GLY A 31 -1.93 -22.53 -17.10
CA GLY A 31 -3.01 -21.98 -17.92
C GLY A 31 -4.38 -22.12 -17.30
N ILE A 32 -5.33 -21.40 -17.91
CA ILE A 32 -6.74 -21.40 -17.51
C ILE A 32 -7.51 -22.35 -18.41
N HIS A 33 -8.36 -23.17 -17.79
CA HIS A 33 -9.28 -24.07 -18.49
C HIS A 33 -10.70 -23.87 -17.99
N SER A 34 -11.62 -23.58 -18.91
CA SER A 34 -13.06 -23.51 -18.61
C SER A 34 -13.63 -24.93 -18.61
N LEU A 35 -14.25 -25.31 -17.51
CA LEU A 35 -14.70 -26.65 -17.24
C LEU A 35 -16.16 -26.65 -16.76
N GLU A 36 -16.92 -27.64 -17.20
CA GLU A 36 -18.30 -27.92 -16.74
C GLU A 36 -18.44 -29.45 -16.62
N MET A 37 -17.99 -29.99 -15.49
CA MET A 37 -17.94 -31.42 -15.26
C MET A 37 -17.74 -31.79 -13.80
N ASP A 38 -18.21 -32.97 -13.41
CA ASP A 38 -17.87 -33.60 -12.15
C ASP A 38 -16.58 -34.43 -12.31
N CYS A 39 -15.66 -34.29 -11.36
CA CYS A 39 -14.44 -35.11 -11.29
C CYS A 39 -14.05 -35.40 -9.85
N TYR A 40 -14.10 -36.66 -9.45
CA TYR A 40 -13.82 -37.10 -8.08
C TYR A 40 -14.70 -36.37 -7.06
N GLU A 41 -14.11 -35.56 -6.17
CA GLU A 41 -14.86 -34.81 -5.14
C GLU A 41 -15.19 -33.36 -5.53
N MET A 42 -14.81 -32.95 -6.76
CA MET A 42 -15.06 -31.60 -7.25
C MET A 42 -16.09 -31.55 -8.36
N ASN A 43 -16.97 -30.55 -8.26
CA ASN A 43 -17.82 -30.08 -9.35
C ASN A 43 -17.13 -28.86 -9.98
N PHE A 44 -16.70 -29.00 -11.23
CA PHE A 44 -16.09 -27.91 -12.00
C PHE A 44 -17.19 -27.19 -12.78
N ASP A 45 -17.36 -25.89 -12.49
CA ASP A 45 -18.42 -25.03 -13.08
C ASP A 45 -17.88 -23.64 -13.42
N GLY A 46 -16.84 -23.54 -14.20
CA GLY A 46 -16.23 -22.26 -14.55
C GLY A 46 -14.79 -22.37 -15.02
N SER A 47 -14.02 -21.33 -14.84
CA SER A 47 -12.61 -21.26 -15.23
C SER A 47 -11.69 -21.56 -14.05
N TYR A 48 -10.76 -22.48 -14.24
CA TYR A 48 -9.83 -22.96 -13.23
C TYR A 48 -8.40 -22.83 -13.70
N TYR A 49 -7.48 -22.55 -12.75
CA TYR A 49 -6.06 -22.38 -13.05
C TYR A 49 -5.25 -23.64 -12.74
N PHE A 50 -4.65 -24.21 -13.76
CA PHE A 50 -3.72 -25.34 -13.66
C PHE A 50 -2.29 -24.83 -13.84
N GLY A 51 -1.57 -24.67 -12.77
CA GLY A 51 -0.21 -24.13 -12.74
C GLY A 51 0.53 -24.49 -11.45
N GLY A 52 -0.05 -25.38 -10.65
CA GLY A 52 0.62 -25.97 -9.50
C GLY A 52 1.74 -26.94 -9.90
N VAL A 53 2.25 -27.68 -8.94
CA VAL A 53 3.36 -28.63 -9.16
C VAL A 53 3.04 -29.61 -10.28
N ASN A 54 3.86 -29.63 -11.33
CA ASN A 54 3.69 -30.48 -12.53
C ASN A 54 2.37 -30.24 -13.29
N GLY A 55 1.82 -29.03 -13.25
CA GLY A 55 0.57 -28.68 -13.93
C GLY A 55 -0.69 -29.09 -13.16
N ALA A 56 -0.61 -29.32 -11.85
CA ALA A 56 -1.77 -29.57 -11.01
C ALA A 56 -2.70 -28.35 -10.92
N LEU A 57 -3.97 -28.56 -10.62
CA LEU A 57 -4.89 -27.51 -10.21
C LEU A 57 -4.30 -26.78 -9.00
N LEU A 58 -4.25 -25.45 -9.09
CA LEU A 58 -3.71 -24.60 -8.02
C LEU A 58 -4.80 -24.35 -6.98
N GLN A 59 -4.91 -25.23 -5.98
CA GLN A 59 -5.92 -25.13 -4.90
C GLN A 59 -5.39 -24.30 -3.72
N GLU A 60 -5.09 -23.06 -3.99
CA GLU A 60 -4.57 -22.09 -3.01
C GLU A 60 -5.06 -20.69 -3.39
N SER A 61 -5.63 -19.95 -2.43
CA SER A 61 -6.00 -18.56 -2.65
C SER A 61 -4.75 -17.71 -2.87
N THR A 62 -4.51 -17.32 -4.10
CA THR A 62 -3.30 -16.58 -4.49
C THR A 62 -3.49 -15.75 -5.76
N VAL A 63 -2.52 -14.91 -6.04
CA VAL A 63 -2.36 -14.26 -7.35
C VAL A 63 -1.25 -14.98 -8.10
N THR A 64 -1.56 -15.47 -9.29
CA THR A 64 -0.59 -16.18 -10.15
C THR A 64 0.42 -15.20 -10.75
N ASP A 65 1.55 -15.71 -11.25
CA ASP A 65 2.56 -14.90 -11.95
C ASP A 65 1.99 -14.18 -13.18
N ASP A 66 0.95 -14.74 -13.79
CA ASP A 66 0.22 -14.16 -14.92
C ASP A 66 -0.83 -13.10 -14.49
N GLY A 67 -0.96 -12.86 -13.18
CA GLY A 67 -1.87 -11.86 -12.61
C GLY A 67 -3.31 -12.32 -12.40
N PHE A 68 -3.62 -13.61 -12.51
CA PHE A 68 -4.96 -14.14 -12.22
C PHE A 68 -5.14 -14.36 -10.73
N ILE A 69 -6.33 -14.01 -10.22
CA ILE A 69 -6.71 -14.30 -8.83
C ILE A 69 -7.40 -15.66 -8.82
N VAL A 70 -6.91 -16.54 -7.96
CA VAL A 70 -7.39 -17.92 -7.79
C VAL A 70 -7.90 -18.09 -6.36
N ASP A 71 -9.05 -18.72 -6.17
CA ASP A 71 -9.55 -19.10 -4.86
C ASP A 71 -8.94 -20.43 -4.36
N ASP A 72 -9.31 -20.85 -3.16
CA ASP A 72 -8.84 -22.09 -2.54
C ASP A 72 -9.32 -23.38 -3.22
N THR A 73 -10.23 -23.27 -4.17
CA THR A 73 -10.69 -24.39 -5.02
C THR A 73 -9.96 -24.47 -6.34
N GLY A 74 -9.13 -23.47 -6.67
CA GLY A 74 -8.46 -23.35 -7.95
C GLY A 74 -9.28 -22.63 -9.02
N LYS A 75 -10.45 -22.10 -8.67
CA LYS A 75 -11.31 -21.35 -9.58
C LYS A 75 -10.78 -19.93 -9.76
N ILE A 76 -10.80 -19.47 -11.02
CA ILE A 76 -10.49 -18.06 -11.32
C ILE A 76 -11.59 -17.19 -10.74
N VAL A 77 -11.19 -16.25 -9.91
CA VAL A 77 -12.09 -15.22 -9.41
C VAL A 77 -12.16 -14.12 -10.46
N ASN A 78 -13.34 -13.98 -11.07
CA ASN A 78 -13.53 -12.93 -12.07
C ASN A 78 -13.45 -11.56 -11.38
N MET A 79 -12.66 -10.62 -11.93
CA MET A 79 -12.56 -9.27 -11.38
C MET A 79 -13.92 -8.57 -11.29
N ASP A 80 -14.87 -8.93 -12.17
CA ASP A 80 -16.25 -8.45 -12.11
C ASP A 80 -17.04 -9.02 -10.92
N ASP A 81 -16.68 -10.23 -10.44
CA ASP A 81 -17.27 -10.86 -9.24
C ASP A 81 -16.62 -10.35 -7.95
N LEU A 82 -15.43 -9.72 -8.07
CA LEU A 82 -14.71 -9.02 -6.99
C LEU A 82 -15.20 -7.58 -6.79
N GLY A 83 -16.40 -7.24 -7.27
CA GLY A 83 -16.98 -5.92 -7.00
C GLY A 83 -16.74 -5.50 -5.55
N MET A 84 -16.57 -4.20 -5.30
CA MET A 84 -16.24 -3.64 -3.97
C MET A 84 -17.12 -4.22 -2.85
N ASP A 85 -18.36 -4.58 -3.17
CA ASP A 85 -19.33 -5.17 -2.22
C ASP A 85 -18.92 -6.57 -1.74
N ASN A 86 -18.25 -7.35 -2.60
CA ASN A 86 -17.77 -8.70 -2.27
C ASN A 86 -16.35 -8.70 -1.69
N LEU A 87 -15.54 -7.68 -1.98
CA LEU A 87 -14.17 -7.59 -1.49
C LEU A 87 -14.11 -7.35 0.02
N LYS A 88 -15.02 -6.52 0.57
CA LYS A 88 -15.01 -6.20 2.00
C LYS A 88 -15.12 -7.43 2.92
N PRO A 89 -16.10 -8.36 2.74
CA PRO A 89 -16.20 -9.56 3.56
C PRO A 89 -14.97 -10.48 3.46
N GLN A 90 -14.35 -10.55 2.26
CA GLN A 90 -13.15 -11.34 2.05
C GLN A 90 -11.94 -10.76 2.80
N LEU A 91 -11.75 -9.43 2.76
CA LEU A 91 -10.71 -8.75 3.54
C LEU A 91 -10.94 -8.92 5.05
N GLU A 92 -12.17 -8.77 5.54
CA GLU A 92 -12.51 -8.97 6.95
C GLU A 92 -12.23 -10.41 7.39
N LYS A 93 -12.60 -11.40 6.59
CA LYS A 93 -12.30 -12.82 6.84
C LYS A 93 -10.79 -13.06 6.89
N MET A 94 -10.05 -12.59 5.88
CA MET A 94 -8.60 -12.75 5.83
C MET A 94 -7.92 -12.11 7.04
N LEU A 95 -8.33 -10.89 7.43
CA LEU A 95 -7.74 -10.18 8.57
C LEU A 95 -8.07 -10.81 9.92
N SER A 96 -9.18 -11.57 10.03
CA SER A 96 -9.57 -12.27 11.26
C SER A 96 -8.57 -13.34 11.69
N ASP A 97 -7.79 -13.87 10.75
CA ASP A 97 -6.79 -14.90 11.00
C ASP A 97 -5.45 -14.34 11.52
N TYR A 98 -5.29 -13.01 11.49
CA TYR A 98 -4.06 -12.34 11.93
C TYR A 98 -4.23 -11.64 13.27
N GLN A 99 -3.20 -11.73 14.11
CA GLN A 99 -3.17 -11.00 15.38
C GLN A 99 -2.79 -9.53 15.14
N GLY A 100 -3.31 -8.64 15.99
CA GLY A 100 -2.99 -7.22 15.98
C GLY A 100 -4.20 -6.35 15.63
N THR A 101 -3.94 -5.05 15.44
CA THR A 101 -4.96 -4.09 15.00
C THR A 101 -4.72 -3.77 13.53
N TRP A 102 -5.69 -4.08 12.72
CA TRP A 102 -5.65 -3.88 11.27
C TRP A 102 -6.66 -2.81 10.85
N SER A 103 -6.24 -1.96 9.96
CA SER A 103 -7.10 -0.97 9.31
C SER A 103 -6.88 -1.04 7.81
N VAL A 104 -7.95 -1.00 7.03
CA VAL A 104 -7.87 -1.09 5.57
C VAL A 104 -8.76 -0.02 4.94
N TYR A 105 -8.22 0.67 3.97
CA TYR A 105 -8.94 1.56 3.07
C TYR A 105 -8.66 1.19 1.63
N VAL A 106 -9.71 0.96 0.86
CA VAL A 106 -9.65 0.72 -0.60
C VAL A 106 -10.62 1.67 -1.26
N LYS A 107 -10.20 2.32 -2.33
CA LYS A 107 -11.08 3.17 -3.13
C LYS A 107 -10.94 2.85 -4.61
N ASP A 108 -12.05 2.61 -5.28
CA ASP A 108 -12.14 2.62 -6.73
C ASP A 108 -12.33 4.06 -7.20
N LEU A 109 -11.32 4.57 -7.91
CA LEU A 109 -11.32 5.96 -8.37
C LEU A 109 -12.20 6.19 -9.61
N ASN A 110 -12.71 5.14 -10.26
CA ASN A 110 -13.61 5.24 -11.40
C ASN A 110 -15.08 5.25 -10.94
N GLU A 111 -15.41 4.36 -9.99
CA GLU A 111 -16.78 4.20 -9.48
C GLU A 111 -17.04 5.03 -8.21
N GLU A 112 -16.01 5.68 -7.66
CA GLU A 112 -16.04 6.44 -6.40
C GLU A 112 -16.55 5.61 -5.20
N LYS A 113 -16.42 4.29 -5.28
CA LYS A 113 -16.75 3.36 -4.20
C LYS A 113 -15.58 3.19 -3.25
N GLU A 114 -15.86 3.07 -1.96
CA GLU A 114 -14.84 2.86 -0.94
C GLU A 114 -15.17 1.71 0.01
N ILE A 115 -14.12 1.02 0.46
CA ILE A 115 -14.15 0.08 1.57
C ILE A 115 -13.32 0.69 2.69
N LEU A 116 -13.91 0.74 3.87
CA LEU A 116 -13.24 1.17 5.08
C LEU A 116 -13.47 0.11 6.15
N ILE A 117 -12.38 -0.46 6.67
CA ILE A 117 -12.39 -1.45 7.75
C ILE A 117 -11.58 -0.87 8.89
N ASN A 118 -12.22 -0.72 10.06
CA ASN A 118 -11.59 -0.29 11.29
C ASN A 118 -10.78 1.02 11.11
N ASP A 119 -11.47 2.12 10.71
CA ASP A 119 -10.84 3.44 10.61
C ASP A 119 -10.51 4.00 11.99
N THR A 120 -9.32 3.72 12.44
CA THR A 120 -8.81 4.19 13.73
C THR A 120 -7.45 4.85 13.54
N SER A 121 -7.19 5.87 14.34
CA SER A 121 -5.89 6.54 14.34
C SER A 121 -4.83 5.61 14.92
N LEU A 122 -3.79 5.33 14.16
CA LEU A 122 -2.68 4.46 14.50
C LEU A 122 -1.36 5.23 14.47
N TYR A 123 -0.33 4.67 15.13
CA TYR A 123 1.02 5.20 15.02
C TYR A 123 1.48 5.22 13.56
N SER A 124 1.73 6.42 13.05
CA SER A 124 2.00 6.63 11.61
C SER A 124 3.31 6.03 11.11
N ALA A 125 4.29 5.82 12.01
CA ALA A 125 5.66 5.52 11.60
C ALA A 125 6.11 6.48 10.47
N SER A 126 6.69 5.96 9.39
CA SER A 126 7.14 6.78 8.26
C SER A 126 6.04 7.27 7.32
N LEU A 127 4.79 6.85 7.48
CA LEU A 127 3.67 7.36 6.67
C LEU A 127 3.48 8.87 6.84
N ILE A 128 3.82 9.42 8.02
CA ILE A 128 3.74 10.85 8.29
C ILE A 128 4.56 11.70 7.31
N LYS A 129 5.62 11.14 6.73
CA LYS A 129 6.51 11.82 5.78
C LYS A 129 5.81 12.29 4.51
N ALA A 130 4.81 11.55 4.05
CA ALA A 130 4.01 11.96 2.90
C ALA A 130 3.22 13.26 3.18
N PHE A 131 2.71 13.42 4.38
CA PHE A 131 2.00 14.61 4.82
C PHE A 131 2.95 15.79 5.03
N VAL A 132 4.12 15.56 5.59
CA VAL A 132 5.20 16.58 5.70
C VAL A 132 5.61 17.05 4.31
N MET A 133 5.75 16.12 3.34
CA MET A 133 6.07 16.46 1.96
C MET A 133 4.99 17.33 1.32
N ALA A 134 3.71 16.97 1.46
CA ALA A 134 2.59 17.74 0.94
C ALA A 134 2.59 19.18 1.48
N LYS A 135 2.77 19.35 2.80
CA LYS A 135 2.87 20.67 3.43
C LYS A 135 4.10 21.45 2.95
N THR A 136 5.24 20.78 2.81
CA THR A 136 6.48 21.42 2.31
C THR A 136 6.28 21.96 0.89
N TYR A 137 5.64 21.19 0.00
CA TYR A 137 5.31 21.69 -1.34
C TYR A 137 4.27 22.81 -1.32
N LYS A 138 3.32 22.77 -0.40
CA LYS A 138 2.32 23.83 -0.24
C LYS A 138 2.92 25.18 0.07
N ASP A 139 3.92 25.19 0.94
CA ASP A 139 4.58 26.43 1.41
C ASP A 139 6.01 26.55 0.91
N MET A 140 6.32 26.01 -0.27
CA MET A 140 7.65 25.90 -0.83
C MET A 140 8.43 27.22 -0.83
N GLU A 141 7.78 28.34 -1.16
CA GLU A 141 8.43 29.65 -1.19
C GLU A 141 8.91 30.09 0.21
N GLN A 142 8.09 29.83 1.25
CA GLN A 142 8.46 30.11 2.64
C GLN A 142 9.59 29.18 3.10
N VAL A 143 9.48 27.89 2.80
CA VAL A 143 10.50 26.87 3.13
C VAL A 143 11.84 27.22 2.48
N LYS A 144 11.85 27.68 1.23
CA LYS A 144 13.06 28.19 0.55
C LYS A 144 13.65 29.40 1.25
N ALA A 145 12.81 30.35 1.67
CA ALA A 145 13.28 31.54 2.39
C ALA A 145 13.92 31.17 3.74
N ASP A 146 13.34 30.21 4.46
CA ASP A 146 13.85 29.78 5.75
C ASP A 146 15.13 28.93 5.61
N GLU A 147 15.23 28.08 4.58
CA GLU A 147 16.47 27.36 4.28
C GLU A 147 17.59 28.34 3.84
N ALA A 148 17.26 29.36 3.06
CA ALA A 148 18.23 30.40 2.68
C ALA A 148 18.79 31.14 3.90
N LYS A 149 17.92 31.49 4.86
CA LYS A 149 18.34 32.08 6.14
C LYS A 149 19.27 31.14 6.92
N LYS A 150 18.88 29.89 7.07
CA LYS A 150 19.64 28.86 7.78
C LYS A 150 21.02 28.66 7.17
N LEU A 151 21.13 28.62 5.85
CA LEU A 151 22.37 28.48 5.11
C LEU A 151 23.14 29.79 5.01
N ASN A 152 22.56 30.91 5.44
CA ASN A 152 23.11 32.27 5.29
C ASN A 152 23.55 32.56 3.84
N THR A 153 22.68 32.25 2.88
CA THR A 153 22.96 32.39 1.44
C THR A 153 21.83 33.06 0.69
N ALA A 154 22.18 33.82 -0.36
CA ALA A 154 21.23 34.34 -1.34
C ALA A 154 21.24 33.50 -2.65
N ASP A 155 22.07 32.45 -2.71
CA ASP A 155 22.12 31.56 -3.89
C ASP A 155 20.97 30.58 -3.90
N THR A 156 19.97 30.85 -4.73
CA THR A 156 18.76 30.02 -4.88
C THR A 156 19.08 28.61 -5.35
N LYS A 157 20.14 28.40 -6.15
CA LYS A 157 20.53 27.07 -6.60
C LYS A 157 21.01 26.19 -5.45
N THR A 158 21.79 26.74 -4.55
CA THR A 158 22.25 26.05 -3.33
C THR A 158 21.05 25.66 -2.47
N VAL A 159 20.08 26.57 -2.29
CA VAL A 159 18.83 26.29 -1.55
C VAL A 159 18.01 25.19 -2.21
N ASP A 160 17.79 25.28 -3.52
CA ASP A 160 17.02 24.29 -4.27
C ASP A 160 17.66 22.88 -4.21
N VAL A 161 18.98 22.78 -4.37
CA VAL A 161 19.70 21.50 -4.24
C VAL A 161 19.50 20.91 -2.85
N LYS A 162 19.69 21.71 -1.81
CA LYS A 162 19.56 21.25 -0.42
C LYS A 162 18.14 20.77 -0.10
N LEU A 163 17.11 21.50 -0.51
CA LEU A 163 15.72 21.10 -0.29
C LEU A 163 15.34 19.85 -1.10
N ASN A 164 15.80 19.75 -2.34
CA ASN A 164 15.60 18.55 -3.14
C ASN A 164 16.28 17.33 -2.49
N ASP A 165 17.46 17.46 -1.94
CA ASP A 165 18.14 16.38 -1.20
C ASP A 165 17.34 15.95 0.03
N LEU A 166 16.82 16.91 0.82
CA LEU A 166 16.00 16.60 1.99
C LEU A 166 14.71 15.86 1.58
N LEU A 167 13.99 16.38 0.59
CA LEU A 167 12.75 15.74 0.07
C LEU A 167 13.02 14.36 -0.50
N TRP A 168 14.08 14.24 -1.31
CA TRP A 168 14.48 12.97 -1.90
C TRP A 168 14.82 11.92 -0.83
N ASN A 169 15.72 12.25 0.10
CA ASN A 169 16.14 11.34 1.15
C ASN A 169 14.96 10.94 2.06
N MET A 170 14.10 11.90 2.42
CA MET A 170 12.92 11.62 3.23
C MET A 170 12.02 10.58 2.60
N ILE A 171 11.74 10.67 1.29
CA ILE A 171 10.75 9.80 0.62
C ILE A 171 11.38 8.52 0.07
N THR A 172 12.59 8.57 -0.53
CA THR A 172 13.15 7.40 -1.22
C THR A 172 13.85 6.41 -0.28
N VAL A 173 14.56 6.93 0.72
CA VAL A 173 15.26 6.08 1.70
C VAL A 173 14.69 6.20 3.11
N SER A 174 13.57 6.92 3.22
CA SER A 174 12.86 7.11 4.50
C SER A 174 13.74 7.75 5.59
N ASP A 175 14.62 8.70 5.22
CA ASP A 175 15.51 9.36 6.17
C ASP A 175 14.73 10.20 7.20
N ASN A 176 15.02 9.95 8.48
CA ASN A 176 14.31 10.58 9.58
C ASN A 176 14.81 12.01 9.84
N GLU A 177 16.12 12.26 9.69
CA GLU A 177 16.68 13.61 9.89
C GLU A 177 16.17 14.57 8.82
N SER A 178 16.11 14.13 7.56
CA SER A 178 15.54 14.94 6.49
C SER A 178 14.09 15.35 6.78
N CYS A 179 13.29 14.43 7.33
CA CYS A 179 11.93 14.75 7.76
C CYS A 179 11.92 15.79 8.91
N ASN A 180 12.71 15.55 9.96
CA ASN A 180 12.80 16.45 11.10
C ASN A 180 13.24 17.86 10.69
N GLU A 181 14.20 17.96 9.77
CA GLU A 181 14.66 19.23 9.22
C GLU A 181 13.55 19.93 8.40
N LEU A 182 12.81 19.21 7.55
CA LEU A 182 11.69 19.79 6.80
C LEU A 182 10.56 20.27 7.72
N VAL A 183 10.31 19.60 8.86
CA VAL A 183 9.38 20.09 9.89
C VAL A 183 9.86 21.42 10.47
N LYS A 184 11.15 21.56 10.81
CA LYS A 184 11.71 22.83 11.33
C LYS A 184 11.59 23.97 10.34
N LEU A 185 11.72 23.69 9.04
CA LEU A 185 11.63 24.67 7.96
C LEU A 185 10.21 25.16 7.67
N GLN A 186 9.18 24.68 8.38
CA GLN A 186 7.82 25.19 8.22
C GLN A 186 7.60 26.56 8.89
N THR A 187 8.56 27.03 9.68
CA THR A 187 8.51 28.34 10.35
C THR A 187 9.88 29.01 10.37
N ASP A 188 9.87 30.33 10.37
CA ASP A 188 11.08 31.17 10.39
C ASP A 188 11.94 31.03 11.66
N SER A 189 11.36 30.44 12.68
CA SER A 189 12.07 30.16 13.95
C SER A 189 12.97 28.92 13.88
N LEU A 190 12.82 28.07 12.86
CA LEU A 190 13.51 26.80 12.70
C LEU A 190 13.35 25.86 13.90
N ASP A 191 12.20 25.98 14.58
CA ASP A 191 11.84 25.22 15.77
C ASP A 191 10.92 24.07 15.41
N PHE A 192 11.27 22.85 15.81
CA PHE A 192 10.50 21.65 15.47
C PHE A 192 9.05 21.73 15.97
N LYS A 193 8.85 22.17 17.22
CA LYS A 193 7.49 22.18 17.80
C LYS A 193 6.57 23.17 17.08
N LYS A 194 7.08 24.35 16.76
CA LYS A 194 6.32 25.34 15.98
C LYS A 194 6.04 24.85 14.55
N GLY A 195 7.01 24.19 13.92
CA GLY A 195 6.83 23.59 12.62
C GLY A 195 5.78 22.46 12.64
N ALA A 196 5.81 21.60 13.66
CA ALA A 196 4.82 20.56 13.86
C ALA A 196 3.41 21.14 14.11
N GLU A 197 3.30 22.20 14.91
CA GLU A 197 2.01 22.91 15.12
C GLU A 197 1.48 23.50 13.81
N ASP A 198 2.34 24.06 12.97
CA ASP A 198 1.94 24.63 11.69
C ASP A 198 1.49 23.54 10.70
N ILE A 199 2.22 22.41 10.65
CA ILE A 199 1.78 21.24 9.88
C ILE A 199 0.41 20.75 10.38
N ASN A 200 0.21 20.62 11.69
CA ASN A 200 -1.04 20.12 12.24
C ASN A 200 -2.24 21.04 11.89
N LYS A 201 -2.06 22.35 11.89
CA LYS A 201 -3.09 23.30 11.40
C LYS A 201 -3.42 23.10 9.92
N TYR A 202 -2.40 22.83 9.10
CA TYR A 202 -2.59 22.50 7.70
C TYR A 202 -3.38 21.20 7.53
N LEU A 203 -2.99 20.14 8.26
CA LEU A 203 -3.65 18.83 8.21
C LEU A 203 -5.13 18.93 8.58
N GLU A 204 -5.46 19.63 9.66
CA GLU A 204 -6.84 19.89 10.08
C GLU A 204 -7.63 20.65 9.00
N LYS A 205 -7.05 21.71 8.44
CA LYS A 205 -7.66 22.49 7.37
C LYS A 205 -7.95 21.69 6.11
N GLU A 206 -7.06 20.77 5.75
CA GLU A 206 -7.19 19.89 4.59
C GLU A 206 -8.09 18.67 4.83
N GLY A 207 -8.57 18.49 6.06
CA GLY A 207 -9.50 17.42 6.45
C GLY A 207 -8.84 16.12 6.90
N TYR A 208 -7.52 16.13 7.17
CA TYR A 208 -6.80 14.98 7.72
C TYR A 208 -6.90 14.99 9.25
N THR A 209 -8.08 14.63 9.76
CA THR A 209 -8.42 14.81 11.18
C THR A 209 -7.77 13.81 12.13
N GLU A 210 -7.34 12.68 11.61
CA GLU A 210 -6.70 11.60 12.37
C GLU A 210 -5.17 11.59 12.21
N THR A 211 -4.62 12.58 11.48
CA THR A 211 -3.19 12.69 11.21
C THR A 211 -2.58 13.85 11.98
N SER A 212 -1.46 13.58 12.67
CA SER A 212 -0.74 14.63 13.42
C SER A 212 0.76 14.35 13.53
N VAL A 213 1.56 15.43 13.45
CA VAL A 213 2.98 15.46 13.76
C VAL A 213 3.15 15.86 15.21
N GLN A 214 3.70 14.99 16.05
CA GLN A 214 3.80 15.19 17.49
C GLN A 214 5.23 15.12 18.03
N HIS A 215 6.12 14.38 17.38
CA HIS A 215 7.50 14.24 17.82
C HIS A 215 8.45 14.00 16.64
N THR A 216 9.73 14.27 16.86
CA THR A 216 10.82 13.93 15.93
C THR A 216 10.86 12.43 15.67
N LEU A 217 11.24 12.03 14.45
CA LEU A 217 11.38 10.62 14.10
C LEU A 217 12.74 10.06 14.59
N HIS A 218 12.71 8.82 15.12
CA HIS A 218 13.87 8.14 15.71
C HIS A 218 14.14 6.78 15.03
N PRO A 219 15.37 6.26 15.09
CA PRO A 219 16.60 6.84 15.63
C PRO A 219 17.11 7.93 14.69
N ALA A 220 16.85 9.14 15.01
CA ALA A 220 17.49 10.26 14.42
C ALA A 220 18.23 10.95 15.54
N ALA A 221 19.27 11.51 15.23
CA ALA A 221 20.29 11.62 16.09
C ALA A 221 20.13 12.42 17.33
N SER A 222 19.89 13.62 17.27
CA SER A 222 20.55 14.43 18.26
C SER A 222 19.61 15.06 19.30
N VAL A 223 18.42 15.41 18.92
CA VAL A 223 17.49 16.10 19.83
C VAL A 223 16.09 15.53 19.67
N GLN A 224 15.57 14.99 20.75
CA GLN A 224 14.18 14.55 20.83
C GLN A 224 13.30 15.72 21.19
N GLU A 225 12.46 16.13 20.28
CA GLU A 225 11.46 17.18 20.47
C GLU A 225 10.06 16.61 20.31
N SER A 226 9.12 17.05 21.13
CA SER A 226 7.76 16.54 21.13
C SER A 226 6.77 17.58 21.60
N LEU A 227 5.55 17.54 21.04
CA LEU A 227 4.38 18.24 21.52
C LEU A 227 3.63 17.46 22.62
N GLY A 228 4.09 16.24 22.95
CA GLY A 228 3.54 15.41 24.03
C GLY A 228 2.85 14.13 23.59
N GLY A 229 2.81 13.84 22.27
CA GLY A 229 2.16 12.66 21.71
C GLY A 229 3.03 11.84 20.78
N ARG A 230 2.41 10.91 20.07
CA ARG A 230 3.00 10.16 18.96
C ARG A 230 2.53 10.72 17.63
N ASN A 231 3.33 10.57 16.58
CA ASN A 231 2.87 10.84 15.20
C ASN A 231 1.79 9.82 14.85
N MET A 232 0.62 10.30 14.47
CA MET A 232 -0.55 9.48 14.20
C MET A 232 -1.05 9.68 12.77
N THR A 233 -1.75 8.70 12.24
CA THR A 233 -2.51 8.81 10.98
C THR A 233 -3.59 7.71 10.94
N SER A 234 -4.57 7.86 10.03
CA SER A 234 -5.52 6.81 9.69
C SER A 234 -5.34 6.33 8.25
N VAL A 235 -5.89 5.15 7.95
CA VAL A 235 -5.88 4.62 6.58
C VAL A 235 -6.70 5.49 5.64
N LYS A 236 -7.76 6.11 6.14
CA LYS A 236 -8.59 7.04 5.35
C LYS A 236 -7.84 8.32 5.00
N ASP A 237 -7.14 8.93 5.96
CA ASP A 237 -6.32 10.11 5.70
C ASP A 237 -5.22 9.80 4.69
N CYS A 238 -4.54 8.66 4.83
CA CYS A 238 -3.53 8.21 3.87
C CYS A 238 -4.13 8.01 2.47
N GLY A 239 -5.27 7.32 2.36
CA GLY A 239 -5.96 7.11 1.09
C GLY A 239 -6.42 8.41 0.45
N THR A 240 -6.96 9.35 1.23
CA THR A 240 -7.35 10.68 0.77
C THR A 240 -6.16 11.47 0.23
N LEU A 241 -5.01 11.42 0.91
CA LEU A 241 -3.79 12.08 0.41
C LEU A 241 -3.34 11.48 -0.92
N LEU A 242 -3.31 10.14 -1.02
CA LEU A 242 -2.91 9.46 -2.25
C LEU A 242 -3.88 9.75 -3.42
N GLU A 243 -5.17 9.81 -3.16
CA GLU A 243 -6.18 10.21 -4.14
C GLU A 243 -5.95 11.63 -4.65
N LYS A 244 -5.74 12.60 -3.73
CA LYS A 244 -5.42 13.99 -4.11
C LYS A 244 -4.14 14.07 -4.96
N ILE A 245 -3.11 13.26 -4.64
CA ILE A 245 -1.87 13.18 -5.42
C ILE A 245 -2.16 12.62 -6.82
N TYR A 246 -2.88 11.51 -6.91
CA TYR A 246 -3.23 10.87 -8.18
C TYR A 246 -4.06 11.80 -9.09
N LYS A 247 -5.04 12.51 -8.52
CA LYS A 247 -5.88 13.50 -9.25
C LYS A 247 -5.14 14.81 -9.58
N GLY A 248 -3.93 15.03 -9.06
CA GLY A 248 -3.19 16.29 -9.21
C GLY A 248 -3.80 17.45 -8.41
N GLU A 249 -4.48 17.16 -7.32
CA GLU A 249 -5.22 18.13 -6.48
C GLU A 249 -4.53 18.38 -5.13
N CYS A 250 -3.42 17.69 -4.85
CA CYS A 250 -2.75 17.79 -3.55
C CYS A 250 -2.15 19.18 -3.32
N VAL A 251 -1.33 19.68 -4.25
CA VAL A 251 -0.69 21.01 -4.17
C VAL A 251 -0.66 21.65 -5.56
N SER A 252 -0.08 20.95 -6.52
CA SER A 252 0.02 21.34 -7.93
C SER A 252 0.18 20.08 -8.79
N LYS A 253 -0.08 20.24 -10.09
CA LYS A 253 0.19 19.19 -11.08
C LYS A 253 1.69 19.05 -11.31
#